data_c3bf30546ac87336753c6f081057601d
#
_entry.id   c3bf30546ac87336753c6f081057601d
#
_cell.length_a   1.000
_cell.length_b   1.000
_cell.length_c   1.000
_cell.angle_alpha   90.00
_cell.angle_beta   90.00
_cell.angle_gamma   90.00
#
_symmetry.space_group_name_H-M   'P 1'
#
loop_
_entity.id
_entity.type
_entity.pdbx_description
1 polymer ?
#
loop_
_entity_poly.entity_id
_entity_poly.type
_entity_poly.pdbx_seq_one_letter_code
_entity_poly.pdbx_strand_id
1 'polypeptide(L)'
;GSEMCIRDSYFTFSDKFRKEYLPYTIELGRSFVQPSYQSRGNSKSIYALDNLWDGLGALVVLNPKVKYLFGKVTMYASYKAMARNALIWFLRRYFPDPDHLVAGKNPVQLDLDDPYYEHFFTGKTYEENYRILIQRIREFNENIPPLINAYMNLSPTMRVFDTVINTDFGGVEETGILLTIPDIYPEKKQRYMRWQGWRENLKQRREHFRLRLQEHLSRIGKRWEAVSYTHLRA
;
A
#
# COMPACT_ATOMS: atom_id res chain seq x y z
N GLY A 1 14.78 -8.49 -18.41
CA GLY A 1 15.41 -7.37 -17.76
C GLY A 1 14.78 -7.16 -16.40
N SER A 2 15.58 -7.19 -15.33
CA SER A 2 15.08 -6.81 -14.02
C SER A 2 14.63 -5.36 -14.10
N GLU A 3 13.33 -5.12 -14.09
CA GLU A 3 12.82 -3.80 -13.80
C GLU A 3 13.40 -3.41 -12.44
N MET A 4 14.23 -2.36 -12.45
CA MET A 4 14.78 -1.79 -11.24
C MET A 4 13.61 -1.46 -10.32
N CYS A 5 13.48 -2.16 -9.21
CA CYS A 5 12.36 -1.95 -8.31
C CYS A 5 12.34 -0.49 -7.90
N ILE A 6 11.19 0.18 -7.99
CA ILE A 6 11.02 1.62 -7.71
C ILE A 6 11.60 1.99 -6.34
N ARG A 7 11.51 1.07 -5.36
CA ARG A 7 12.11 1.22 -4.03
C ARG A 7 13.61 1.49 -4.08
N ASP A 8 14.35 0.77 -4.94
CA ASP A 8 15.82 0.87 -5.02
C ASP A 8 16.28 2.20 -5.60
N SER A 9 15.40 2.96 -6.23
CA SER A 9 15.68 4.30 -6.75
C SER A 9 15.78 5.34 -5.64
N TYR A 10 14.93 5.25 -4.61
CA TYR A 10 14.77 6.28 -3.58
C TYR A 10 15.24 5.87 -2.19
N PHE A 11 15.35 4.57 -1.93
CA PHE A 11 15.71 4.05 -0.62
C PHE A 11 16.91 3.13 -0.69
N THR A 12 17.68 3.09 0.40
CA THR A 12 18.70 2.09 0.68
C THR A 12 18.19 1.14 1.75
N PHE A 13 18.55 -0.12 1.63
CA PHE A 13 18.09 -1.17 2.53
C PHE A 13 19.29 -1.74 3.29
N SER A 14 19.16 -1.91 4.61
CA SER A 14 20.17 -2.55 5.43
C SER A 14 20.34 -4.01 5.04
N ASP A 15 21.49 -4.61 5.40
CA ASP A 15 21.72 -6.04 5.20
C ASP A 15 20.70 -6.90 5.94
N LYS A 16 20.26 -6.44 7.13
CA LYS A 16 19.20 -7.09 7.90
C LYS A 16 17.89 -7.11 7.11
N PHE A 17 17.50 -5.97 6.52
CA PHE A 17 16.30 -5.92 5.70
C PHE A 17 16.40 -6.86 4.49
N ARG A 18 17.51 -6.85 3.79
CA ARG A 18 17.72 -7.67 2.59
C ARG A 18 17.66 -9.17 2.89
N LYS A 19 18.20 -9.61 4.04
CA LYS A 19 18.28 -11.02 4.41
C LYS A 19 17.03 -11.55 5.10
N GLU A 20 16.43 -10.76 6.01
CA GLU A 20 15.39 -11.22 6.91
C GLU A 20 13.97 -10.78 6.51
N TYR A 21 13.85 -9.63 5.84
CA TYR A 21 12.54 -9.04 5.48
C TYR A 21 12.21 -9.22 4.02
N LEU A 22 13.12 -8.84 3.13
CA LEU A 22 12.88 -8.78 1.68
C LEU A 22 12.36 -10.07 1.07
N PRO A 23 12.86 -11.29 1.43
CA PRO A 23 12.36 -12.55 0.87
C PRO A 23 10.88 -12.85 1.21
N TYR A 24 10.33 -12.16 2.23
CA TYR A 24 8.98 -12.34 2.73
C TYR A 24 8.12 -11.09 2.56
N THR A 25 8.54 -10.16 1.70
CA THR A 25 7.89 -8.87 1.50
C THR A 25 7.21 -8.78 0.14
N ILE A 26 5.97 -8.30 0.11
CA ILE A 26 5.32 -7.79 -1.10
C ILE A 26 5.50 -6.27 -1.12
N GLU A 27 6.00 -5.74 -2.23
CA GLU A 27 6.03 -4.30 -2.48
C GLU A 27 4.70 -3.82 -3.04
N LEU A 28 4.13 -2.80 -2.40
CA LEU A 28 2.92 -2.12 -2.80
C LEU A 28 3.30 -0.89 -3.64
N GLY A 29 3.42 -1.08 -4.94
CA GLY A 29 3.76 -0.01 -5.86
C GLY A 29 2.59 0.39 -6.75
N ARG A 30 2.58 1.66 -7.20
CA ARG A 30 1.63 2.19 -8.20
C ARG A 30 0.15 1.96 -7.86
N SER A 31 -0.19 1.95 -6.57
CA SER A 31 -1.58 1.80 -6.13
C SER A 31 -2.30 3.14 -6.23
N PHE A 32 -3.34 3.20 -7.04
CA PHE A 32 -4.18 4.39 -7.15
C PHE A 32 -5.64 4.01 -7.40
N VAL A 33 -6.54 4.89 -6.99
CA VAL A 33 -7.95 4.79 -7.34
C VAL A 33 -8.16 5.62 -8.62
N GLN A 34 -8.72 4.99 -9.64
CA GLN A 34 -8.99 5.67 -10.91
C GLN A 34 -9.83 6.95 -10.68
N PRO A 35 -9.49 8.10 -11.30
CA PRO A 35 -10.16 9.38 -11.04
C PRO A 35 -11.68 9.36 -11.12
N SER A 36 -12.26 8.59 -12.05
CA SER A 36 -13.70 8.41 -12.17
C SER A 36 -14.38 7.78 -10.95
N TYR A 37 -13.62 7.12 -10.07
CA TYR A 37 -14.08 6.54 -8.81
C TYR A 37 -13.68 7.36 -7.58
N GLN A 38 -13.03 8.51 -7.75
CA GLN A 38 -12.62 9.41 -6.66
C GLN A 38 -13.64 10.53 -6.41
N SER A 39 -14.62 10.76 -7.30
CA SER A 39 -15.52 11.92 -7.24
C SER A 39 -16.44 11.87 -6.01
N ARG A 40 -16.52 13.00 -5.31
CA ARG A 40 -17.49 13.25 -4.23
C ARG A 40 -18.90 13.16 -4.84
N GLY A 41 -19.69 12.17 -4.46
CA GLY A 41 -21.05 11.96 -4.98
C GLY A 41 -21.25 10.60 -5.67
N ASN A 42 -20.19 9.86 -5.96
CA ASN A 42 -20.32 8.50 -6.43
C ASN A 42 -20.25 7.54 -5.23
N SER A 43 -21.35 6.84 -4.95
CA SER A 43 -21.41 5.84 -3.85
C SER A 43 -20.32 4.76 -3.97
N LYS A 44 -19.81 4.52 -5.17
CA LYS A 44 -18.72 3.57 -5.43
C LYS A 44 -17.34 4.06 -4.96
N SER A 45 -17.14 5.38 -4.81
CA SER A 45 -15.86 5.95 -4.37
C SER A 45 -15.54 5.62 -2.92
N ILE A 46 -16.56 5.47 -2.08
CA ILE A 46 -16.42 5.15 -0.65
C ILE A 46 -15.77 3.76 -0.47
N TYR A 47 -16.06 2.84 -1.38
CA TYR A 47 -15.57 1.45 -1.31
C TYR A 47 -14.30 1.19 -2.13
N ALA A 48 -13.82 2.19 -2.89
CA ALA A 48 -12.69 1.96 -3.79
C ALA A 48 -11.40 1.58 -3.05
N LEU A 49 -11.12 2.25 -1.93
CA LEU A 49 -9.97 1.93 -1.07
C LEU A 49 -10.17 0.59 -0.34
N ASP A 50 -11.38 0.30 0.12
CA ASP A 50 -11.71 -0.99 0.74
C ASP A 50 -11.52 -2.16 -0.22
N ASN A 51 -11.93 -2.01 -1.48
CA ASN A 51 -11.73 -3.04 -2.51
C ASN A 51 -10.24 -3.29 -2.81
N LEU A 52 -9.39 -2.25 -2.70
CA LEU A 52 -7.95 -2.41 -2.83
C LEU A 52 -7.38 -3.26 -1.67
N TRP A 53 -7.86 -3.02 -0.45
CA TRP A 53 -7.49 -3.81 0.73
C TRP A 53 -7.98 -5.25 0.65
N ASP A 54 -9.18 -5.50 0.13
CA ASP A 54 -9.69 -6.84 -0.13
C ASP A 54 -8.81 -7.60 -1.13
N GLY A 55 -8.40 -6.93 -2.21
CA GLY A 55 -7.47 -7.49 -3.19
C GLY A 55 -6.11 -7.83 -2.59
N LEU A 56 -5.57 -6.96 -1.74
CA LEU A 56 -4.31 -7.18 -1.03
C LEU A 56 -4.43 -8.33 -0.02
N GLY A 57 -5.53 -8.40 0.71
CA GLY A 57 -5.83 -9.52 1.61
C GLY A 57 -5.83 -10.86 0.88
N ALA A 58 -6.39 -10.91 -0.33
CA ALA A 58 -6.36 -12.10 -1.18
C ALA A 58 -4.94 -12.50 -1.58
N LEU A 59 -4.08 -11.54 -1.95
CA LEU A 59 -2.68 -11.82 -2.28
C LEU A 59 -1.92 -12.41 -1.09
N VAL A 60 -2.13 -11.87 0.11
CA VAL A 60 -1.53 -12.39 1.35
C VAL A 60 -1.98 -13.83 1.60
N VAL A 61 -3.28 -14.11 1.45
CA VAL A 61 -3.84 -15.44 1.63
C VAL A 61 -3.26 -16.46 0.65
N LEU A 62 -3.05 -16.06 -0.61
CA LEU A 62 -2.48 -16.91 -1.65
C LEU A 62 -0.98 -17.15 -1.48
N ASN A 63 -0.30 -16.30 -0.71
CA ASN A 63 1.14 -16.35 -0.49
C ASN A 63 1.48 -16.44 1.00
N PRO A 64 1.28 -17.60 1.64
CA PRO A 64 1.43 -17.75 3.11
C PRO A 64 2.85 -17.53 3.64
N LYS A 65 3.84 -17.46 2.77
CA LYS A 65 5.22 -17.12 3.13
C LYS A 65 5.42 -15.62 3.32
N VAL A 66 4.51 -14.80 2.81
CA VAL A 66 4.59 -13.34 2.93
C VAL A 66 4.26 -12.91 4.35
N LYS A 67 5.16 -12.14 4.94
CA LYS A 67 5.06 -11.62 6.30
C LYS A 67 4.96 -10.11 6.35
N TYR A 68 5.40 -9.43 5.30
CA TYR A 68 5.54 -7.98 5.28
C TYR A 68 4.94 -7.38 4.01
N LEU A 69 4.42 -6.17 4.17
CA LEU A 69 4.02 -5.31 3.07
C LEU A 69 4.87 -4.04 3.15
N PHE A 70 5.65 -3.77 2.11
CA PHE A 70 6.41 -2.54 1.99
C PHE A 70 5.73 -1.63 0.97
N GLY A 71 5.55 -0.37 1.31
CA GLY A 71 4.94 0.61 0.41
C GLY A 71 5.48 2.01 0.62
N LYS A 72 5.06 2.91 -0.25
CA LYS A 72 5.32 4.34 -0.16
C LYS A 72 4.00 5.09 -0.10
N VAL A 73 3.94 6.08 0.76
CA VAL A 73 2.80 7.00 0.84
C VAL A 73 3.22 8.36 0.32
N THR A 74 2.40 8.89 -0.56
CA THR A 74 2.69 10.13 -1.27
C THR A 74 2.02 11.31 -0.60
N MET A 75 2.77 12.37 -0.38
CA MET A 75 2.28 13.70 -0.06
C MET A 75 2.61 14.65 -1.20
N TYR A 76 1.60 15.34 -1.71
CA TYR A 76 1.81 16.28 -2.81
C TYR A 76 2.58 17.51 -2.35
N ALA A 77 3.35 18.12 -3.26
CA ALA A 77 4.12 19.34 -2.99
C ALA A 77 3.24 20.52 -2.51
N SER A 78 1.94 20.49 -2.82
CA SER A 78 0.97 21.47 -2.33
C SER A 78 0.57 21.28 -0.86
N TYR A 79 0.90 20.13 -0.25
CA TYR A 79 0.59 19.85 1.14
C TYR A 79 1.43 20.75 2.05
N LYS A 80 0.80 21.46 2.97
CA LYS A 80 1.47 22.48 3.77
C LYS A 80 2.58 21.89 4.65
N ALA A 81 3.76 22.50 4.61
CA ALA A 81 4.96 22.03 5.30
C ALA A 81 4.74 21.80 6.80
N MET A 82 4.02 22.71 7.48
CA MET A 82 3.72 22.58 8.91
C MET A 82 2.84 21.36 9.22
N ALA A 83 1.82 21.10 8.38
CA ALA A 83 0.96 19.92 8.52
C ALA A 83 1.76 18.64 8.24
N ARG A 84 2.61 18.65 7.20
CA ARG A 84 3.50 17.56 6.86
C ARG A 84 4.46 17.23 8.01
N ASN A 85 5.14 18.25 8.55
CA ASN A 85 6.11 18.05 9.62
C ASN A 85 5.44 17.49 10.88
N ALA A 86 4.28 18.01 11.27
CA ALA A 86 3.50 17.46 12.38
C ALA A 86 3.12 16.00 12.16
N LEU A 87 2.69 15.65 10.94
CA LEU A 87 2.36 14.27 10.59
C LEU A 87 3.57 13.35 10.64
N ILE A 88 4.71 13.76 10.05
CA ILE A 88 5.93 12.95 10.04
C ILE A 88 6.50 12.80 11.45
N TRP A 89 6.49 13.85 12.27
CA TRP A 89 6.90 13.78 13.67
C TRP A 89 6.06 12.74 14.42
N PHE A 90 4.73 12.81 14.29
CA PHE A 90 3.81 11.86 14.92
C PHE A 90 4.09 10.41 14.45
N LEU A 91 4.27 10.23 13.15
CA LEU A 91 4.56 8.90 12.57
C LEU A 91 5.88 8.33 13.12
N ARG A 92 6.95 9.14 13.18
CA ARG A 92 8.25 8.71 13.72
C ARG A 92 8.18 8.41 15.23
N ARG A 93 7.36 9.12 15.97
CA ARG A 93 7.17 8.91 17.41
C ARG A 93 6.47 7.61 17.72
N TYR A 94 5.42 7.28 16.97
CA TYR A 94 4.57 6.13 17.24
C TYR A 94 4.89 4.89 16.42
N PHE A 95 5.56 5.04 15.31
CA PHE A 95 5.89 3.98 14.36
C PHE A 95 7.39 4.02 13.97
N PRO A 96 8.30 4.05 14.94
CA PRO A 96 9.73 4.17 14.66
C PRO A 96 10.29 2.93 13.94
N ASP A 97 11.44 3.11 13.31
CA ASP A 97 12.29 2.02 12.82
C ASP A 97 13.57 1.89 13.69
N PRO A 98 13.50 1.20 14.83
CA PRO A 98 14.63 1.06 15.75
C PRO A 98 15.79 0.23 15.18
N ASP A 99 15.53 -0.55 14.16
CA ASP A 99 16.52 -1.41 13.49
C ASP A 99 17.23 -0.72 12.33
N HIS A 100 16.88 0.51 11.99
CA HIS A 100 17.40 1.24 10.83
C HIS A 100 17.38 0.42 9.55
N LEU A 101 16.20 -0.18 9.26
CA LEU A 101 16.04 -1.12 8.17
C LEU A 101 16.12 -0.45 6.80
N VAL A 102 15.58 0.77 6.69
CA VAL A 102 15.45 1.49 5.43
C VAL A 102 15.78 2.96 5.63
N ALA A 103 16.63 3.51 4.77
CA ALA A 103 16.99 4.93 4.76
C ALA A 103 16.73 5.56 3.39
N GLY A 104 16.32 6.81 3.37
CA GLY A 104 16.19 7.59 2.15
C GLY A 104 17.54 7.95 1.54
N LYS A 105 17.71 7.83 0.23
CA LYS A 105 18.95 8.26 -0.45
C LYS A 105 19.14 9.78 -0.42
N ASN A 106 18.04 10.51 -0.62
CA ASN A 106 17.99 11.97 -0.57
C ASN A 106 16.79 12.37 0.31
N PRO A 107 16.91 12.25 1.64
CA PRO A 107 15.80 12.54 2.53
C PRO A 107 15.46 14.02 2.51
N VAL A 108 14.17 14.31 2.59
CA VAL A 108 13.67 15.68 2.76
C VAL A 108 14.18 16.23 4.07
N GLN A 109 14.74 17.44 4.03
CA GLN A 109 15.07 18.16 5.25
C GLN A 109 13.77 18.58 5.95
N LEU A 110 13.51 17.95 7.09
CA LEU A 110 12.32 18.19 7.88
C LEU A 110 12.71 19.00 9.10
N ASP A 111 11.99 20.08 9.32
CA ASP A 111 12.05 20.80 10.58
C ASP A 111 11.19 20.04 11.62
N LEU A 112 11.84 19.17 12.37
CA LEU A 112 11.23 18.33 13.39
C LEU A 112 11.83 18.67 14.77
N ASP A 113 11.65 19.92 15.19
CA ASP A 113 12.04 20.34 16.54
C ASP A 113 11.21 19.55 17.57
N ASP A 114 11.84 18.59 18.22
CA ASP A 114 11.17 17.69 19.18
C ASP A 114 10.52 18.47 20.35
N PRO A 115 11.17 19.45 21.00
CA PRO A 115 10.54 20.23 22.07
C PRO A 115 9.27 20.97 21.60
N TYR A 116 9.27 21.48 20.36
CA TYR A 116 8.11 22.15 19.79
C TYR A 116 6.93 21.19 19.61
N TYR A 117 7.16 20.01 19.05
CA TYR A 117 6.10 19.03 18.82
C TYR A 117 5.65 18.36 20.11
N GLU A 118 6.54 18.08 21.04
CA GLU A 118 6.20 17.56 22.38
C GLU A 118 5.25 18.51 23.13
N HIS A 119 5.41 19.83 22.94
CA HIS A 119 4.49 20.82 23.51
C HIS A 119 3.06 20.70 22.92
N PHE A 120 2.91 20.28 21.69
CA PHE A 120 1.59 20.09 21.09
C PHE A 120 0.96 18.74 21.42
N PHE A 121 1.73 17.68 21.42
CA PHE A 121 1.25 16.32 21.65
C PHE A 121 1.26 15.96 23.13
N THR A 122 0.40 16.64 23.89
CA THR A 122 0.31 16.53 25.35
C THR A 122 -0.56 15.36 25.84
N GLY A 123 -1.12 14.58 24.96
CA GLY A 123 -1.91 13.40 25.28
C GLY A 123 -1.06 12.31 25.93
N LYS A 124 -1.67 11.53 26.82
CA LYS A 124 -1.02 10.41 27.51
C LYS A 124 -1.04 9.13 26.68
N THR A 125 -1.96 9.02 25.72
CA THR A 125 -2.17 7.84 24.88
C THR A 125 -1.99 8.16 23.40
N TYR A 126 -1.83 7.11 22.59
CA TYR A 126 -1.82 7.23 21.13
C TYR A 126 -3.11 7.89 20.61
N GLU A 127 -4.26 7.45 21.11
CA GLU A 127 -5.57 7.92 20.68
C GLU A 127 -5.78 9.41 20.98
N GLU A 128 -5.31 9.87 22.14
CA GLU A 128 -5.36 11.28 22.51
C GLU A 128 -4.50 12.12 21.56
N ASN A 129 -3.26 11.71 21.34
CA ASN A 129 -2.34 12.44 20.45
C ASN A 129 -2.77 12.32 18.97
N TYR A 130 -3.41 11.23 18.56
CA TYR A 130 -3.98 11.13 17.23
C TYR A 130 -5.14 12.14 17.02
N ARG A 131 -5.97 12.37 18.03
CA ARG A 131 -7.01 13.43 17.95
C ARG A 131 -6.38 14.82 17.85
N ILE A 132 -5.31 15.08 18.61
CA ILE A 132 -4.54 16.33 18.54
C ILE A 132 -3.96 16.49 17.14
N LEU A 133 -3.37 15.44 16.56
CA LEU A 133 -2.85 15.45 15.19
C LEU A 133 -3.91 15.86 14.17
N ILE A 134 -5.08 15.24 14.23
CA ILE A 134 -6.20 15.56 13.32
C ILE A 134 -6.59 17.03 13.44
N GLN A 135 -6.71 17.54 14.66
CA GLN A 135 -7.06 18.94 14.91
C GLN A 135 -6.01 19.88 14.34
N ARG A 136 -4.73 19.63 14.60
CA ARG A 136 -3.61 20.47 14.13
C ARG A 136 -3.52 20.50 12.61
N ILE A 137 -3.64 19.36 11.95
CA ILE A 137 -3.62 19.29 10.48
C ILE A 137 -4.81 20.09 9.89
N ARG A 138 -5.98 20.03 10.52
CA ARG A 138 -7.15 20.80 10.09
C ARG A 138 -6.99 22.31 10.26
N GLU A 139 -6.26 22.78 11.26
CA GLU A 139 -5.93 24.21 11.44
C GLU A 139 -5.14 24.77 10.24
N PHE A 140 -4.41 23.91 9.56
CA PHE A 140 -3.73 24.25 8.31
C PHE A 140 -4.62 24.07 7.06
N ASN A 141 -5.94 23.80 7.19
CA ASN A 141 -6.85 23.44 6.09
C ASN A 141 -6.40 22.19 5.31
N GLU A 142 -5.71 21.26 5.97
CA GLU A 142 -5.27 20.00 5.41
C GLU A 142 -6.00 18.82 6.09
N ASN A 143 -5.84 17.64 5.53
CA ASN A 143 -6.31 16.39 6.13
C ASN A 143 -5.17 15.38 6.13
N ILE A 144 -5.18 14.44 7.07
CA ILE A 144 -4.27 13.30 6.99
C ILE A 144 -4.54 12.57 5.67
N PRO A 145 -3.52 12.32 4.85
CA PRO A 145 -3.71 11.60 3.59
C PRO A 145 -4.41 10.25 3.85
N PRO A 146 -5.48 9.93 3.09
CA PRO A 146 -6.33 8.76 3.38
C PRO A 146 -5.56 7.44 3.48
N LEU A 147 -4.51 7.28 2.67
CA LEU A 147 -3.70 6.07 2.68
C LEU A 147 -2.85 5.97 3.95
N ILE A 148 -2.24 7.09 4.40
CA ILE A 148 -1.49 7.13 5.67
C ILE A 148 -2.43 6.79 6.83
N ASN A 149 -3.61 7.39 6.84
CA ASN A 149 -4.61 7.12 7.86
C ASN A 149 -5.04 5.64 7.89
N ALA A 150 -5.21 5.04 6.72
CA ALA A 150 -5.53 3.62 6.61
C ALA A 150 -4.42 2.74 7.20
N TYR A 151 -3.15 3.05 6.91
CA TYR A 151 -2.00 2.31 7.44
C TYR A 151 -1.88 2.43 8.97
N MET A 152 -1.99 3.64 9.52
CA MET A 152 -1.96 3.86 10.98
C MET A 152 -3.04 3.05 11.72
N ASN A 153 -4.19 2.84 11.09
CA ASN A 153 -5.30 2.09 11.65
C ASN A 153 -5.29 0.60 11.29
N LEU A 154 -4.21 0.11 10.66
CA LEU A 154 -4.12 -1.28 10.24
C LEU A 154 -3.29 -2.13 11.19
N SER A 155 -2.17 -1.62 11.69
CA SER A 155 -1.24 -2.36 12.53
C SER A 155 -0.54 -1.46 13.54
N PRO A 156 -0.40 -1.88 14.81
CA PRO A 156 0.31 -1.13 15.83
C PRO A 156 1.83 -1.20 15.66
N THR A 157 2.34 -2.17 14.88
CA THR A 157 3.78 -2.38 14.63
C THR A 157 4.20 -1.92 13.24
N MET A 158 3.42 -1.05 12.62
CA MET A 158 3.85 -0.34 11.40
C MET A 158 5.21 0.31 11.66
N ARG A 159 6.08 0.33 10.66
CA ARG A 159 7.33 1.12 10.71
C ARG A 159 7.30 2.18 9.62
N VAL A 160 7.75 3.36 9.99
CA VAL A 160 7.87 4.50 9.09
C VAL A 160 9.34 4.82 8.89
N PHE A 161 9.72 5.00 7.64
CA PHE A 161 11.07 5.31 7.22
C PHE A 161 11.21 6.76 6.78
N ASP A 162 12.32 7.09 6.14
CA ASP A 162 12.55 8.43 5.64
C ASP A 162 11.51 8.86 4.59
N THR A 163 11.36 10.18 4.49
CA THR A 163 10.62 10.83 3.42
C THR A 163 11.60 11.34 2.38
N VAL A 164 11.37 11.04 1.13
CA VAL A 164 12.23 11.41 -0.01
C VAL A 164 11.43 12.14 -1.08
N ILE A 165 12.11 12.96 -1.89
CA ILE A 165 11.48 13.62 -3.05
C ILE A 165 11.54 12.67 -4.24
N ASN A 166 10.38 12.41 -4.85
CA ASN A 166 10.27 11.68 -6.10
C ASN A 166 10.23 12.67 -7.27
N THR A 167 11.40 12.93 -7.85
CA THR A 167 11.56 13.84 -9.00
C THR A 167 10.92 13.30 -10.27
N ASP A 168 10.81 11.98 -10.41
CA ASP A 168 10.24 11.33 -11.59
C ASP A 168 8.70 11.40 -11.60
N PHE A 169 8.12 11.78 -10.46
CA PHE A 169 6.66 11.90 -10.30
C PHE A 169 6.26 13.28 -9.76
N GLY A 170 6.67 14.34 -10.47
CA GLY A 170 6.24 15.71 -10.18
C GLY A 170 6.76 16.29 -8.85
N GLY A 171 7.86 15.78 -8.32
CA GLY A 171 8.47 16.30 -7.09
C GLY A 171 7.66 16.06 -5.82
N VAL A 172 6.82 15.03 -5.81
CA VAL A 172 6.07 14.65 -4.61
C VAL A 172 6.98 14.06 -3.55
N GLU A 173 6.55 14.15 -2.31
CA GLU A 173 7.25 13.57 -1.18
C GLU A 173 6.70 12.17 -0.89
N GLU A 174 7.58 11.19 -0.80
CA GLU A 174 7.22 9.80 -0.53
C GLU A 174 7.85 9.30 0.76
N THR A 175 7.02 8.83 1.66
CA THR A 175 7.45 8.23 2.94
C THR A 175 7.36 6.73 2.84
N GLY A 176 8.46 6.02 3.14
CA GLY A 176 8.48 4.57 3.17
C GLY A 176 7.76 4.00 4.38
N ILE A 177 7.00 2.92 4.19
CA ILE A 177 6.25 2.25 5.26
C ILE A 177 6.41 0.73 5.13
N LEU A 178 6.54 0.06 6.27
CA LEU A 178 6.51 -1.39 6.39
C LEU A 178 5.41 -1.82 7.35
N LEU A 179 4.60 -2.78 6.91
CA LEU A 179 3.58 -3.43 7.73
C LEU A 179 3.97 -4.88 8.00
N THR A 180 3.84 -5.32 9.24
CA THR A 180 3.97 -6.71 9.63
C THR A 180 2.59 -7.37 9.62
N ILE A 181 2.35 -8.28 8.67
CA ILE A 181 1.05 -8.92 8.46
C ILE A 181 0.53 -9.66 9.69
N PRO A 182 1.37 -10.43 10.42
CA PRO A 182 0.97 -11.05 11.69
C PRO A 182 0.41 -10.09 12.72
N ASP A 183 0.80 -8.82 12.70
CA ASP A 183 0.45 -7.82 13.71
C ASP A 183 -0.73 -6.94 13.31
N ILE A 184 -1.29 -7.16 12.12
CA ILE A 184 -2.52 -6.46 11.69
C ILE A 184 -3.64 -6.76 12.70
N TYR A 185 -4.39 -5.73 13.09
CA TYR A 185 -5.49 -5.84 14.05
C TYR A 185 -6.47 -6.97 13.68
N PRO A 186 -6.93 -7.78 14.64
CA PRO A 186 -7.79 -8.95 14.37
C PRO A 186 -9.05 -8.62 13.57
N GLU A 187 -9.73 -7.51 13.90
CA GLU A 187 -10.93 -7.06 13.19
C GLU A 187 -10.64 -6.68 11.74
N LYS A 188 -9.44 -6.14 11.44
CA LYS A 188 -9.00 -5.85 10.08
C LYS A 188 -8.66 -7.12 9.32
N LYS A 189 -7.99 -8.08 9.96
CA LYS A 189 -7.76 -9.40 9.38
C LYS A 189 -9.07 -10.10 9.06
N GLN A 190 -10.01 -10.08 9.97
CA GLN A 190 -11.31 -10.69 9.76
C GLN A 190 -12.06 -10.03 8.60
N ARG A 191 -11.97 -8.72 8.45
CA ARG A 191 -12.59 -7.98 7.35
C ARG A 191 -11.96 -8.28 6.01
N TYR A 192 -10.64 -8.17 5.90
CA TYR A 192 -9.92 -8.23 4.61
C TYR A 192 -9.41 -9.61 4.24
N MET A 193 -9.33 -10.53 5.21
CA MET A 193 -8.83 -11.88 5.02
C MET A 193 -9.90 -12.94 5.35
N ARG A 194 -11.14 -12.74 4.96
CA ARG A 194 -12.24 -13.71 5.15
C ARG A 194 -11.93 -15.03 4.41
N TRP A 195 -11.35 -15.97 5.14
CA TRP A 195 -10.58 -17.10 4.66
C TRP A 195 -11.36 -18.22 3.97
N GLN A 196 -12.55 -18.57 4.44
CA GLN A 196 -13.22 -19.80 3.96
C GLN A 196 -14.01 -19.60 2.66
N GLY A 197 -14.75 -18.53 2.50
CA GLY A 197 -15.51 -18.28 1.27
C GLY A 197 -14.65 -17.83 0.08
N TRP A 198 -13.52 -17.19 0.34
CA TRP A 198 -12.64 -16.67 -0.71
C TRP A 198 -11.79 -17.75 -1.39
N ARG A 199 -11.26 -18.71 -0.63
CA ARG A 199 -10.50 -19.84 -1.20
C ARG A 199 -11.36 -20.70 -2.12
N GLU A 200 -12.60 -20.94 -1.74
CA GLU A 200 -13.55 -21.70 -2.54
C GLU A 200 -14.01 -20.92 -3.76
N ASN A 201 -14.33 -19.64 -3.60
CA ASN A 201 -14.67 -18.76 -4.72
C ASN A 201 -13.52 -18.56 -5.72
N LEU A 202 -12.27 -18.45 -5.25
CA LEU A 202 -11.10 -18.33 -6.13
C LEU A 202 -10.79 -19.65 -6.85
N LYS A 203 -10.94 -20.80 -6.18
CA LYS A 203 -10.84 -22.11 -6.84
C LYS A 203 -11.89 -22.25 -7.92
N GLN A 204 -13.14 -21.95 -7.61
CA GLN A 204 -14.25 -22.01 -8.57
C GLN A 204 -14.06 -21.03 -9.74
N ARG A 205 -13.64 -19.79 -9.47
CA ARG A 205 -13.34 -18.79 -10.52
C ARG A 205 -12.16 -19.22 -11.40
N ARG A 206 -11.11 -19.81 -10.81
CA ARG A 206 -9.94 -20.31 -11.54
C ARG A 206 -10.30 -21.52 -12.41
N GLU A 207 -11.11 -22.43 -11.90
CA GLU A 207 -11.64 -23.55 -12.68
C GLU A 207 -12.58 -23.09 -13.79
N HIS A 208 -13.48 -22.16 -13.47
CA HIS A 208 -14.39 -21.59 -14.47
C HIS A 208 -13.65 -20.83 -15.58
N PHE A 209 -12.62 -20.04 -15.23
CA PHE A 209 -11.75 -19.38 -16.21
C PHE A 209 -10.97 -20.39 -17.05
N ARG A 210 -10.43 -21.45 -16.43
CA ARG A 210 -9.71 -22.52 -17.12
C ARG A 210 -10.62 -23.27 -18.10
N LEU A 211 -11.83 -23.58 -17.69
CA LEU A 211 -12.84 -24.22 -18.55
C LEU A 211 -13.22 -23.32 -19.73
N ARG A 212 -13.50 -22.04 -19.49
CA ARG A 212 -13.79 -21.08 -20.58
C ARG A 212 -12.63 -20.92 -21.54
N LEU A 213 -11.39 -20.89 -21.04
CA LEU A 213 -10.20 -20.82 -21.87
C LEU A 213 -10.05 -22.09 -22.73
N GLN A 214 -10.28 -23.27 -22.15
CA GLN A 214 -10.26 -24.53 -22.87
C GLN A 214 -11.36 -24.61 -23.95
N GLU A 215 -12.57 -24.20 -23.63
CA GLU A 215 -13.67 -24.11 -24.62
C GLU A 215 -13.33 -23.11 -25.73
N HIS A 216 -12.74 -21.98 -25.42
CA HIS A 216 -12.35 -20.99 -26.41
C HIS A 216 -11.26 -21.53 -27.35
N LEU A 217 -10.22 -22.14 -26.78
CA LEU A 217 -9.14 -22.79 -27.55
C LEU A 217 -9.66 -23.96 -28.41
N SER A 218 -10.58 -24.76 -27.88
CA SER A 218 -11.23 -25.86 -28.63
C SER A 218 -12.05 -25.32 -29.81
N ARG A 219 -12.75 -24.20 -29.64
CA ARG A 219 -13.50 -23.57 -30.75
C ARG A 219 -12.57 -23.02 -31.84
N ILE A 220 -11.43 -22.44 -31.43
CA ILE A 220 -10.41 -21.96 -32.37
C ILE A 220 -9.81 -23.16 -33.12
N GLY A 221 -9.44 -24.26 -32.45
CA GLY A 221 -8.89 -25.45 -33.05
C GLY A 221 -9.84 -26.06 -34.11
N LYS A 222 -11.12 -26.22 -33.77
CA LYS A 222 -12.14 -26.69 -34.70
C LYS A 222 -12.34 -25.77 -35.92
N ARG A 223 -12.18 -24.49 -35.74
CA ARG A 223 -12.28 -23.49 -36.83
C ARG A 223 -11.08 -23.60 -37.79
N TRP A 224 -9.88 -23.87 -37.26
CA TRP A 224 -8.69 -24.11 -38.09
C TRP A 224 -8.77 -25.43 -38.87
N GLU A 225 -9.26 -26.50 -38.26
CA GLU A 225 -9.51 -27.77 -38.95
C GLU A 225 -10.55 -27.62 -40.11
N ALA A 226 -11.63 -26.87 -39.87
CA ALA A 226 -12.64 -26.59 -40.89
C ALA A 226 -12.09 -25.77 -42.05
N VAL A 227 -11.19 -24.79 -41.79
CA VAL A 227 -10.55 -23.98 -42.84
C VAL A 227 -9.53 -24.80 -43.63
N SER A 228 -8.79 -25.70 -42.97
CA SER A 228 -7.84 -26.61 -43.65
C SER A 228 -8.55 -27.59 -44.59
N TYR A 229 -9.75 -28.04 -44.23
CA TYR A 229 -10.55 -28.99 -45.09
C TYR A 229 -11.14 -28.31 -46.32
N THR A 230 -11.42 -26.99 -46.27
CA THR A 230 -11.96 -26.27 -47.43
C THR A 230 -10.91 -25.88 -48.46
N HIS A 231 -9.63 -25.83 -48.09
CA HIS A 231 -8.53 -25.52 -49.02
C HIS A 231 -7.91 -26.78 -49.71
N LEU A 232 -8.30 -27.99 -49.29
CA LEU A 232 -7.83 -29.21 -49.91
C LEU A 232 -8.81 -29.80 -50.95
N ARG A 233 -9.91 -29.10 -51.25
CA ARG A 233 -10.94 -29.50 -52.26
C ARG A 233 -11.18 -28.46 -53.35
N ALA A 234 -10.23 -27.57 -53.61
CA ALA A 234 -10.28 -26.65 -54.75
C ALA A 234 -9.14 -26.97 -55.74
#